data_765d051c94af356623e792aabb066ed5
#
_entry.id   765d051c94af356623e792aabb066ed5
#
_cell.length_a   1.000
_cell.length_b   1.000
_cell.length_c   1.000
_cell.angle_alpha   90.00
_cell.angle_beta   90.00
_cell.angle_gamma   90.00
#
_symmetry.space_group_name_H-M   'P 1'
#
loop_
_entity.id
_entity.type
_entity.pdbx_description
1 polymer ?
#
loop_
_entity_poly.entity_id
_entity_poly.type
_entity_poly.pdbx_seq_one_letter_code
_entity_poly.pdbx_strand_id
1 'polypeptide(L)'
;MCSAEIQQVYADGTLALQTRNLRYGKLGEGILVRVRSSLVKRTKNHFHSLPFGVSIIRGCNGAIWISPSASNSSDNNTVHTGGYAKNIESISLDVRKAIVRLSNCIQILNQLGLQIFDTSIVNIFDLSKSYEVHELIQPNVIKELGKLLQSHSEMNEAEAINSNNRNMIDLHLNEMNE
;
A
#
# COMPACT_ATOMS: atom_id res chain seq x y z
N MET A 1 2.82 -5.61 19.48
CA MET A 1 1.80 -5.06 18.56
C MET A 1 1.08 -6.21 17.90
N CYS A 2 -0.23 -6.11 17.63
CA CYS A 2 -0.98 -7.16 16.96
C CYS A 2 -1.93 -6.53 15.92
N SER A 3 -2.25 -7.31 14.90
CA SER A 3 -3.31 -7.06 13.93
C SER A 3 -4.52 -7.90 14.31
N ALA A 4 -5.70 -7.30 14.31
CA ALA A 4 -6.96 -7.97 14.66
C ALA A 4 -8.10 -7.45 13.81
N GLU A 5 -9.11 -8.27 13.61
CA GLU A 5 -10.35 -7.91 12.95
C GLU A 5 -11.41 -7.51 13.98
N ILE A 6 -12.18 -6.48 13.68
CA ILE A 6 -13.32 -6.11 14.51
C ILE A 6 -14.48 -7.06 14.19
N GLN A 7 -14.86 -7.88 15.15
CA GLN A 7 -15.97 -8.82 15.02
C GLN A 7 -17.30 -8.13 15.28
N GLN A 8 -17.36 -7.31 16.32
CA GLN A 8 -18.61 -6.68 16.76
C GLN A 8 -18.31 -5.33 17.43
N VAL A 9 -19.21 -4.39 17.24
CA VAL A 9 -19.26 -3.12 17.95
C VAL A 9 -20.49 -3.16 18.84
N TYR A 10 -20.32 -2.97 20.15
CA TYR A 10 -21.41 -2.95 21.11
C TYR A 10 -22.02 -1.54 21.24
N ALA A 11 -23.22 -1.45 21.80
CA ALA A 11 -23.94 -0.19 21.97
C ALA A 11 -23.26 0.81 22.92
N ASP A 12 -22.42 0.33 23.83
CA ASP A 12 -21.59 1.11 24.74
C ASP A 12 -20.28 1.62 24.10
N GLY A 13 -20.05 1.32 22.82
CA GLY A 13 -18.84 1.68 22.09
C GLY A 13 -17.66 0.71 22.28
N THR A 14 -17.81 -0.36 23.03
CA THR A 14 -16.78 -1.39 23.16
C THR A 14 -16.68 -2.22 21.87
N LEU A 15 -15.49 -2.79 21.62
CA LEU A 15 -15.18 -3.56 20.44
C LEU A 15 -14.78 -4.99 20.79
N ALA A 16 -15.42 -5.97 20.15
CA ALA A 16 -14.93 -7.34 20.17
C ALA A 16 -13.94 -7.52 19.01
N LEU A 17 -12.72 -7.95 19.34
CA LEU A 17 -11.67 -8.22 18.38
C LEU A 17 -11.46 -9.73 18.24
N GLN A 18 -11.14 -10.17 17.02
CA GLN A 18 -10.81 -11.57 16.77
C GLN A 18 -9.55 -11.71 15.92
N THR A 19 -8.87 -12.85 16.09
CA THR A 19 -7.71 -13.27 15.31
C THR A 19 -7.86 -14.69 14.78
N ARG A 20 -9.10 -15.11 14.49
CA ARG A 20 -9.41 -16.48 13.99
C ARG A 20 -8.73 -16.77 12.66
N ASN A 21 -8.66 -15.76 11.79
CA ASN A 21 -7.95 -15.91 10.53
C ASN A 21 -6.45 -15.82 10.80
N LEU A 22 -5.68 -16.76 10.26
CA LEU A 22 -4.22 -16.85 10.41
C LEU A 22 -3.46 -15.61 9.91
N ARG A 23 -4.14 -14.73 9.13
CA ARG A 23 -3.59 -13.44 8.70
C ARG A 23 -3.46 -12.43 9.82
N TYR A 24 -4.23 -12.59 10.90
CA TYR A 24 -4.21 -11.69 12.06
C TYR A 24 -3.38 -12.31 13.18
N GLY A 25 -2.91 -11.48 14.08
CA GLY A 25 -2.16 -11.90 15.25
C GLY A 25 -1.02 -10.97 15.60
N LYS A 26 -0.02 -11.50 16.30
CA LYS A 26 1.16 -10.74 16.69
C LYS A 26 1.98 -10.37 15.46
N LEU A 27 2.30 -9.08 15.32
CA LEU A 27 3.18 -8.60 14.25
C LEU A 27 4.64 -8.92 14.58
N GLY A 28 5.38 -9.38 13.56
CA GLY A 28 6.78 -9.74 13.65
C GLY A 28 7.72 -8.55 13.46
N GLU A 29 8.72 -8.71 12.61
CA GLU A 29 9.66 -7.65 12.23
C GLU A 29 9.06 -6.73 11.17
N GLY A 30 9.21 -5.43 11.36
CA GLY A 30 8.69 -4.44 10.44
C GLY A 30 8.66 -3.04 11.02
N ILE A 31 8.10 -2.10 10.28
CA ILE A 31 7.96 -0.70 10.65
C ILE A 31 6.48 -0.31 10.69
N LEU A 32 6.09 0.38 11.76
CA LEU A 32 4.77 1.00 11.87
C LEU A 32 4.84 2.44 11.37
N VAL A 33 4.01 2.76 10.39
CA VAL A 33 3.76 4.13 9.93
C VAL A 33 2.37 4.55 10.37
N ARG A 34 2.25 5.74 10.97
CA ARG A 34 0.97 6.33 11.36
C ARG A 34 0.63 7.48 10.41
N VAL A 35 -0.56 7.41 9.84
CA VAL A 35 -1.11 8.41 8.91
C VAL A 35 -2.50 8.82 9.35
N ARG A 36 -3.03 9.88 8.79
CA ARG A 36 -4.43 10.27 9.01
C ARG A 36 -5.35 9.18 8.45
N SER A 37 -6.23 8.66 9.29
CA SER A 37 -7.16 7.58 8.90
C SER A 37 -8.09 7.99 7.75
N SER A 38 -8.40 9.28 7.62
CA SER A 38 -9.21 9.83 6.52
C SER A 38 -8.55 9.70 5.14
N LEU A 39 -7.22 9.61 5.08
CA LEU A 39 -6.47 9.45 3.83
C LEU A 39 -6.38 7.99 3.38
N VAL A 40 -6.62 7.04 4.27
CA VAL A 40 -6.56 5.62 3.94
C VAL A 40 -7.81 5.20 3.19
N LYS A 41 -7.66 4.79 1.94
CA LYS A 41 -8.79 4.27 1.15
C LYS A 41 -9.30 2.97 1.77
N ARG A 42 -10.59 2.94 2.07
CA ARG A 42 -11.25 1.73 2.61
C ARG A 42 -11.37 0.68 1.52
N THR A 43 -10.87 -0.50 1.80
CA THR A 43 -10.92 -1.65 0.88
C THR A 43 -11.27 -2.91 1.68
N LYS A 44 -11.81 -3.92 0.99
CA LYS A 44 -12.12 -5.23 1.62
C LYS A 44 -10.85 -5.99 2.01
N ASN A 45 -9.77 -5.79 1.27
CA ASN A 45 -8.47 -6.41 1.57
C ASN A 45 -7.55 -5.38 2.23
N HIS A 46 -6.93 -5.76 3.33
CA HIS A 46 -6.00 -4.93 4.10
C HIS A 46 -4.55 -5.38 3.95
N PHE A 47 -4.35 -6.59 3.44
CA PHE A 47 -3.04 -7.22 3.27
C PHE A 47 -2.64 -7.15 1.81
N HIS A 48 -1.54 -6.49 1.52
CA HIS A 48 -1.05 -6.30 0.15
C HIS A 48 0.43 -6.66 0.08
N SER A 49 0.79 -7.44 -0.93
CA SER A 49 2.18 -7.73 -1.28
C SER A 49 2.62 -6.80 -2.40
N LEU A 50 3.75 -6.13 -2.22
CA LEU A 50 4.31 -5.20 -3.18
C LEU A 50 5.45 -5.83 -3.96
N PRO A 51 5.71 -5.38 -5.21
CA PRO A 51 6.73 -5.99 -6.08
C PRO A 51 8.17 -5.85 -5.56
N PHE A 52 8.37 -5.07 -4.50
CA PHE A 52 9.71 -4.76 -3.94
C PHE A 52 10.17 -5.76 -2.85
N GLY A 53 9.54 -6.93 -2.73
CA GLY A 53 9.81 -7.88 -1.66
C GLY A 53 9.30 -7.42 -0.29
N VAL A 54 8.29 -6.58 -0.26
CA VAL A 54 7.72 -5.97 0.94
C VAL A 54 6.22 -6.22 0.97
N SER A 55 5.68 -6.52 2.15
CA SER A 55 4.25 -6.65 2.41
C SER A 55 3.77 -5.51 3.30
N ILE A 56 2.56 -5.04 3.07
CA ILE A 56 1.92 -4.02 3.89
C ILE A 56 0.59 -4.52 4.46
N ILE A 57 0.31 -4.10 5.69
CA ILE A 57 -1.00 -4.24 6.31
C ILE A 57 -1.53 -2.82 6.50
N ARG A 58 -2.61 -2.50 5.81
CA ARG A 58 -3.21 -1.18 5.80
C ARG A 58 -4.42 -1.13 6.72
N GLY A 59 -4.24 -0.63 7.93
CA GLY A 59 -5.33 -0.47 8.90
C GLY A 59 -6.22 0.73 8.58
N CYS A 60 -7.53 0.57 8.70
CA CYS A 60 -8.50 1.67 8.54
C CYS A 60 -8.36 2.75 9.62
N ASN A 61 -7.65 2.47 10.70
CA ASN A 61 -7.35 3.40 11.79
C ASN A 61 -6.15 4.30 11.50
N GLY A 62 -5.57 4.24 10.31
CA GLY A 62 -4.36 5.00 9.93
C GLY A 62 -3.05 4.36 10.38
N ALA A 63 -3.07 3.16 10.93
CA ALA A 63 -1.87 2.39 11.25
C ALA A 63 -1.52 1.50 10.04
N ILE A 64 -0.35 1.71 9.45
CA ILE A 64 0.15 0.93 8.32
C ILE A 64 1.39 0.18 8.79
N TRP A 65 1.36 -1.14 8.71
CA TRP A 65 2.48 -2.01 9.03
C TRP A 65 3.20 -2.41 7.76
N ILE A 66 4.51 -2.25 7.74
CA ILE A 66 5.38 -2.59 6.62
C ILE A 66 6.35 -3.66 7.09
N SER A 67 6.37 -4.80 6.41
CA SER A 67 7.23 -5.95 6.74
C SER A 67 7.86 -6.53 5.48
N PRO A 68 8.98 -7.28 5.60
CA PRO A 68 9.48 -8.05 4.48
C PRO A 68 8.42 -9.04 4.02
N SER A 69 8.30 -9.24 2.72
CA SER A 69 7.48 -10.33 2.17
C SER A 69 8.11 -11.65 2.57
N ALA A 70 7.31 -12.61 3.03
CA ALA A 70 7.80 -13.95 3.27
C ALA A 70 8.40 -14.47 1.96
N SER A 71 9.69 -14.84 1.99
CA SER A 71 10.35 -15.48 0.86
C SER A 71 9.54 -16.71 0.47
N ASN A 72 9.31 -16.89 -0.82
CA ASN A 72 8.61 -18.01 -1.41
C ASN A 72 9.28 -19.35 -0.99
N SER A 73 9.00 -19.83 0.19
CA SER A 73 9.06 -21.25 0.44
C SER A 73 7.96 -21.87 -0.42
N SER A 74 8.34 -22.76 -1.31
CA SER A 74 7.54 -23.41 -2.35
C SER A 74 6.34 -24.24 -1.86
N ASP A 75 5.92 -24.04 -0.65
CA ASP A 75 4.72 -24.62 -0.10
C ASP A 75 3.54 -23.69 -0.38
N ASN A 76 2.74 -24.06 -1.39
CA ASN A 76 1.49 -23.43 -1.81
C ASN A 76 0.44 -23.29 -0.68
N ASN A 77 0.81 -23.52 0.56
CA ASN A 77 -0.04 -23.45 1.76
C ASN A 77 0.42 -22.41 2.79
N THR A 78 1.47 -21.63 2.52
CA THR A 78 1.77 -20.47 3.37
C THR A 78 0.75 -19.37 3.08
N VAL A 79 -0.41 -19.52 3.70
CA VAL A 79 -1.31 -18.43 3.99
C VAL A 79 -0.44 -17.26 4.44
N HIS A 80 -0.56 -16.10 3.81
CA HIS A 80 0.08 -14.86 4.24
C HIS A 80 -0.18 -14.67 5.73
N THR A 81 0.67 -15.24 6.55
CA THR A 81 0.60 -15.15 8.00
C THR A 81 1.06 -13.75 8.31
N GLY A 82 0.11 -12.82 8.47
CA GLY A 82 0.40 -11.43 8.70
C GLY A 82 1.41 -11.26 9.83
N GLY A 83 2.69 -11.14 9.47
CA GLY A 83 3.77 -10.82 10.40
C GLY A 83 4.11 -11.86 11.49
N TYR A 84 3.41 -12.98 11.60
CA TYR A 84 3.66 -13.97 12.66
C TYR A 84 4.77 -14.98 12.32
N ALA A 85 5.10 -15.14 11.05
CA ALA A 85 6.26 -15.94 10.67
C ALA A 85 7.51 -15.27 11.22
N LYS A 86 8.11 -15.90 12.21
CA LYS A 86 9.42 -15.53 12.73
C LYS A 86 10.39 -15.76 11.57
N ASN A 87 10.71 -14.70 10.83
CA ASN A 87 11.74 -14.77 9.81
C ASN A 87 13.06 -15.04 10.54
N ILE A 88 13.48 -16.29 10.51
CA ILE A 88 14.77 -16.73 11.06
C ILE A 88 15.90 -16.30 10.12
N GLU A 89 15.56 -16.00 8.87
CA GLU A 89 16.50 -15.55 7.85
C GLU A 89 16.78 -14.05 7.98
N SER A 90 18.06 -13.68 7.85
CA SER A 90 18.48 -12.29 7.87
C SER A 90 17.90 -11.54 6.66
N ILE A 91 17.17 -10.47 6.93
CA ILE A 91 16.60 -9.60 5.89
C ILE A 91 17.74 -8.93 5.13
N SER A 92 17.74 -9.05 3.79
CA SER A 92 18.75 -8.43 2.93
C SER A 92 18.75 -6.90 3.08
N LEU A 93 19.89 -6.29 2.83
CA LEU A 93 20.05 -4.83 2.90
C LEU A 93 19.10 -4.11 1.94
N ASP A 94 18.85 -4.68 0.75
CA ASP A 94 18.01 -4.09 -0.27
C ASP A 94 16.54 -4.06 0.18
N VAL A 95 16.06 -5.14 0.79
CA VAL A 95 14.70 -5.18 1.35
C VAL A 95 14.56 -4.18 2.51
N ARG A 96 15.59 -4.05 3.37
CA ARG A 96 15.59 -3.04 4.44
C ARG A 96 15.51 -1.61 3.88
N LYS A 97 16.31 -1.31 2.84
CA LYS A 97 16.23 -0.02 2.13
C LYS A 97 14.86 0.21 1.51
N ALA A 98 14.25 -0.81 0.90
CA ALA A 98 12.92 -0.73 0.33
C ALA A 98 11.85 -0.44 1.41
N ILE A 99 11.91 -1.09 2.57
CA ILE A 99 11.01 -0.85 3.70
C ILE A 99 11.11 0.60 4.18
N VAL A 100 12.33 1.12 4.37
CA VAL A 100 12.54 2.50 4.83
C VAL A 100 12.08 3.49 3.77
N ARG A 101 12.41 3.28 2.50
CA ARG A 101 11.93 4.11 1.37
C ARG A 101 10.41 4.14 1.34
N LEU A 102 9.76 3.00 1.44
CA LEU A 102 8.31 2.89 1.45
C LEU A 102 7.67 3.62 2.64
N SER A 103 8.28 3.50 3.82
CA SER A 103 7.86 4.25 5.02
C SER A 103 7.90 5.76 4.76
N ASN A 104 8.98 6.28 4.17
CA ASN A 104 9.12 7.70 3.82
C ASN A 104 8.07 8.11 2.75
N CYS A 105 7.86 7.30 1.73
CA CYS A 105 6.85 7.54 0.69
C CYS A 105 5.43 7.68 1.28
N ILE A 106 5.05 6.79 2.19
CA ILE A 106 3.75 6.85 2.87
C ILE A 106 3.63 8.12 3.74
N GLN A 107 4.73 8.50 4.41
CA GLN A 107 4.79 9.76 5.16
C GLN A 107 4.62 10.99 4.26
N ILE A 108 5.22 10.98 3.07
CA ILE A 108 5.08 12.06 2.08
C ILE A 108 3.62 12.16 1.62
N LEU A 109 2.97 11.04 1.28
CA LEU A 109 1.55 11.04 0.92
C LEU A 109 0.68 11.64 2.04
N ASN A 110 0.98 11.28 3.29
CA ASN A 110 0.27 11.83 4.44
C ASN A 110 0.48 13.34 4.62
N GLN A 111 1.70 13.84 4.39
CA GLN A 111 2.02 15.29 4.47
C GLN A 111 1.35 16.07 3.35
N LEU A 112 1.33 15.53 2.14
CA LEU A 112 0.67 16.12 0.98
C LEU A 112 -0.86 16.03 1.04
N GLY A 113 -1.43 15.27 1.98
CA GLY A 113 -2.87 15.07 2.09
C GLY A 113 -3.47 14.21 0.98
N LEU A 114 -2.66 13.39 0.31
CA LEU A 114 -3.07 12.52 -0.78
C LEU A 114 -3.62 11.18 -0.26
N GLN A 115 -4.55 10.60 -1.01
CA GLN A 115 -5.12 9.29 -0.68
C GLN A 115 -4.05 8.19 -0.72
N ILE A 116 -4.10 7.32 0.30
CA ILE A 116 -3.17 6.19 0.47
C ILE A 116 -3.87 4.90 0.07
N PHE A 117 -3.48 4.37 -1.08
CA PHE A 117 -3.95 3.11 -1.64
C PHE A 117 -2.84 2.48 -2.49
N ASP A 118 -3.04 1.28 -3.00
CA ASP A 118 -1.98 0.48 -3.60
C ASP A 118 -1.27 1.18 -4.76
N THR A 119 -2.04 1.74 -5.70
CA THR A 119 -1.47 2.42 -6.86
C THR A 119 -0.71 3.69 -6.45
N SER A 120 -1.25 4.50 -5.52
CA SER A 120 -0.57 5.72 -5.06
C SER A 120 0.76 5.40 -4.36
N ILE A 121 0.79 4.30 -3.59
CA ILE A 121 2.00 3.82 -2.91
C ILE A 121 3.05 3.36 -3.93
N VAL A 122 2.65 2.61 -4.95
CA VAL A 122 3.57 2.15 -6.00
C VAL A 122 4.09 3.33 -6.81
N ASN A 123 3.22 4.24 -7.24
CA ASN A 123 3.60 5.42 -8.03
C ASN A 123 4.63 6.29 -7.31
N ILE A 124 4.39 6.63 -6.03
CA ILE A 124 5.34 7.44 -5.28
C ILE A 124 6.65 6.68 -5.02
N PHE A 125 6.58 5.36 -4.81
CA PHE A 125 7.77 4.54 -4.64
C PHE A 125 8.62 4.56 -5.90
N ASP A 126 8.03 4.43 -7.09
CA ASP A 126 8.76 4.46 -8.37
C ASP A 126 9.37 5.84 -8.63
N LEU A 127 8.63 6.91 -8.42
CA LEU A 127 9.16 8.28 -8.53
C LEU A 127 10.29 8.54 -7.52
N SER A 128 10.20 7.96 -6.33
CA SER A 128 11.22 8.14 -5.29
C SER A 128 12.56 7.47 -5.60
N LYS A 129 12.62 6.55 -6.60
CA LYS A 129 13.86 5.86 -6.98
C LYS A 129 14.96 6.80 -7.47
N SER A 130 14.58 7.97 -7.99
CA SER A 130 15.50 9.02 -8.45
C SER A 130 16.24 9.71 -7.30
N TYR A 131 15.81 9.51 -6.05
CA TYR A 131 16.37 10.16 -4.86
C TYR A 131 16.94 9.13 -3.89
N GLU A 132 17.93 9.53 -3.13
CA GLU A 132 18.41 8.72 -2.02
C GLU A 132 17.40 8.67 -0.87
N VAL A 133 17.42 7.58 -0.10
CA VAL A 133 16.40 7.33 0.96
C VAL A 133 16.40 8.45 2.01
N HIS A 134 17.55 9.01 2.33
CA HIS A 134 17.70 10.08 3.32
C HIS A 134 17.26 11.45 2.80
N GLU A 135 17.25 11.67 1.48
CA GLU A 135 16.82 12.92 0.86
C GLU A 135 15.30 13.05 0.81
N LEU A 136 14.57 11.94 0.83
CA LEU A 136 13.10 11.91 0.74
C LEU A 136 12.40 12.71 1.84
N ILE A 137 13.08 12.95 2.97
CA ILE A 137 12.52 13.70 4.11
C ILE A 137 12.69 15.21 3.91
N GLN A 138 13.47 15.65 2.93
CA GLN A 138 13.73 17.06 2.69
C GLN A 138 12.48 17.76 2.14
N PRO A 139 12.12 18.97 2.64
CA PRO A 139 10.92 19.69 2.21
C PRO A 139 10.88 20.01 0.72
N ASN A 140 12.04 20.22 0.09
CA ASN A 140 12.14 20.52 -1.34
C ASN A 140 11.77 19.29 -2.17
N VAL A 141 12.30 18.10 -1.80
CA VAL A 141 12.01 16.83 -2.47
C VAL A 141 10.54 16.46 -2.30
N ILE A 142 9.96 16.70 -1.13
CA ILE A 142 8.53 16.44 -0.88
C ILE A 142 7.66 17.28 -1.81
N LYS A 143 7.97 18.57 -1.99
CA LYS A 143 7.23 19.46 -2.88
C LYS A 143 7.38 19.03 -4.36
N GLU A 144 8.55 18.60 -4.75
CA GLU A 144 8.84 18.15 -6.12
C GLU A 144 8.10 16.85 -6.43
N LEU A 145 8.18 15.86 -5.54
CA LEU A 145 7.41 14.62 -5.65
C LEU A 145 5.91 14.87 -5.69
N GLY A 146 5.41 15.85 -4.93
CA GLY A 146 4.01 16.25 -4.97
C GLY A 146 3.58 16.75 -6.34
N LYS A 147 4.38 17.57 -7.01
CA LYS A 147 4.12 18.05 -8.37
C LYS A 147 4.14 16.91 -9.40
N LEU A 148 5.13 16.02 -9.28
CA LEU A 148 5.24 14.85 -10.16
C LEU A 148 4.05 13.90 -10.01
N LEU A 149 3.56 13.67 -8.79
CA LEU A 149 2.37 12.86 -8.56
C LEU A 149 1.11 13.47 -9.17
N GLN A 150 0.94 14.80 -9.11
CA GLN A 150 -0.18 15.48 -9.73
C GLN A 150 -0.16 15.35 -11.26
N SER A 151 0.99 15.59 -11.89
CA SER A 151 1.14 15.42 -13.35
C SER A 151 0.90 13.97 -13.80
N HIS A 152 1.36 12.97 -13.02
CA HIS A 152 1.07 11.56 -13.30
C HIS A 152 -0.40 11.19 -13.16
N SER A 153 -1.12 11.77 -12.19
CA SER A 153 -2.56 11.51 -12.04
C SER A 153 -3.36 12.09 -13.23
N GLU A 154 -3.02 13.28 -13.69
CA GLU A 154 -3.66 13.93 -14.83
C GLU A 154 -3.40 13.14 -16.13
N MET A 155 -2.19 12.62 -16.35
CA MET A 155 -1.88 11.78 -17.50
C MET A 155 -2.67 10.46 -17.49
N ASN A 156 -2.76 9.80 -16.36
CA ASN A 156 -3.50 8.54 -16.23
C ASN A 156 -5.02 8.74 -16.44
N GLU A 157 -5.59 9.86 -15.99
CA GLU A 157 -6.99 10.20 -16.24
C GLU A 157 -7.23 10.49 -17.73
N ALA A 158 -6.32 11.20 -18.41
CA ALA A 158 -6.41 11.47 -19.84
C ALA A 158 -6.31 10.20 -20.69
N GLU A 159 -5.44 9.25 -20.32
CA GLU A 159 -5.32 7.95 -20.97
C GLU A 159 -6.57 7.08 -20.77
N ALA A 160 -7.15 7.10 -19.56
CA ALA A 160 -8.39 6.37 -19.27
C ALA A 160 -9.58 6.92 -20.08
N ILE A 161 -9.69 8.23 -20.25
CA ILE A 161 -10.72 8.86 -21.08
C ILE A 161 -10.53 8.48 -22.56
N ASN A 162 -9.30 8.52 -23.07
CA ASN A 162 -8.99 8.15 -24.44
C ASN A 162 -9.26 6.67 -24.74
N SER A 163 -8.97 5.77 -23.80
CA SER A 163 -9.25 4.34 -23.97
C SER A 163 -10.76 4.04 -23.95
N ASN A 164 -11.53 4.72 -23.10
CA ASN A 164 -12.99 4.60 -23.10
C ASN A 164 -13.62 5.14 -24.39
N ASN A 165 -13.12 6.24 -24.93
CA ASN A 165 -13.61 6.79 -26.21
C ASN A 165 -13.30 5.86 -27.40
N ARG A 166 -12.14 5.21 -27.42
CA ARG A 166 -11.82 4.21 -28.45
C ARG A 166 -12.76 3.01 -28.39
N ASN A 167 -13.00 2.47 -27.19
CA ASN A 167 -13.93 1.35 -27.02
C ASN A 167 -15.37 1.68 -27.43
N MET A 168 -15.83 2.93 -27.20
CA MET A 168 -17.15 3.37 -27.68
C MET A 168 -17.23 3.50 -29.18
N ILE A 169 -16.16 3.95 -29.83
CA ILE A 169 -16.10 4.08 -31.31
C ILE A 169 -16.10 2.68 -31.95
N ASP A 170 -15.33 1.74 -31.41
CA ASP A 170 -15.28 0.36 -31.90
C ASP A 170 -16.62 -0.38 -31.75
N LEU A 171 -17.36 -0.13 -30.67
CA LEU A 171 -18.71 -0.67 -30.46
C LEU A 171 -19.70 -0.09 -31.49
N HIS A 172 -19.65 1.21 -31.79
CA HIS A 172 -20.51 1.84 -32.74
C HIS A 172 -20.23 1.40 -34.19
N LEU A 173 -18.96 1.15 -34.54
CA LEU A 173 -18.57 0.64 -35.86
C LEU A 173 -19.00 -0.81 -36.05
N ASN A 174 -19.06 -1.64 -35.01
CA ASN A 174 -19.56 -3.00 -35.11
C ASN A 174 -21.09 -3.06 -35.25
N GLU A 175 -21.82 -2.17 -34.58
CA GLU A 175 -23.30 -2.09 -34.75
C GLU A 175 -23.75 -1.57 -36.11
N MET A 176 -22.89 -0.85 -36.85
CA MET A 176 -23.21 -0.37 -38.21
C MET A 176 -22.89 -1.39 -39.31
N ASN A 177 -22.22 -2.49 -39.00
CA ASN A 177 -21.83 -3.53 -39.95
C ASN A 177 -22.67 -4.82 -39.85
N GLU A 178 -23.69 -4.84 -39.00
CA GLU A 178 -24.76 -5.86 -38.96
C GLU A 178 -26.04 -5.34 -39.60
#